data_eec9a9405223231059c93bda6d4c431b
#
_entry.id   eec9a9405223231059c93bda6d4c431b
#
_cell.length_a   1.000
_cell.length_b   1.000
_cell.length_c   1.000
_cell.angle_alpha   90.00
_cell.angle_beta   90.00
_cell.angle_gamma   90.00
#
_symmetry.space_group_name_H-M   'P 1'
#
loop_
_entity.id
_entity.type
_entity.pdbx_description
1 polymer ?
#
loop_
_entity_poly.entity_id
_entity_poly.type
_entity_poly.pdbx_seq_one_letter_code
_entity_poly.pdbx_strand_id
1 'polypeptide(L)'
;LVNMIEIVHGSQWEIPQAQMEMLYGWVRNAYEPLLYRGAFMDMVRGREMSRPGAGDRGTGHSIMQQLFRLSQLSTPTEKAYLQSLVKGHALADSQRDMIDDIPFYLIGEYRKMMADTTVRPLPTPTRHKLFAAMDRAVHTTPQFAVGLAMSSARIENYETINGENLKGWYIGDGMTYLYDNDLRQYSESFWATVNPYRMAGTT
;
A
#
# COMPACT_ATOMS: atom_id res chain seq x y z
N LEU A 1 1.91 9.29 11.54
CA LEU A 1 2.94 8.69 12.39
C LEU A 1 4.35 9.10 11.92
N VAL A 2 4.78 8.79 10.68
CA VAL A 2 6.16 9.06 10.21
C VAL A 2 6.53 10.54 10.31
N ASN A 3 5.62 11.46 9.97
CA ASN A 3 5.85 12.91 10.14
C ASN A 3 6.16 13.30 11.59
N MET A 4 5.51 12.65 12.56
CA MET A 4 5.78 12.89 13.99
C MET A 4 7.17 12.37 14.38
N ILE A 5 7.55 11.20 13.86
CA ILE A 5 8.89 10.65 14.09
C ILE A 5 9.96 11.61 13.57
N GLU A 6 9.76 12.16 12.35
CA GLU A 6 10.67 13.13 11.75
C GLU A 6 10.81 14.39 12.62
N ILE A 7 9.70 14.92 13.12
CA ILE A 7 9.69 16.14 13.96
C ILE A 7 10.45 15.94 15.28
N VAL A 8 10.33 14.76 15.91
CA VAL A 8 10.97 14.50 17.20
C VAL A 8 12.38 13.92 17.08
N HIS A 9 12.82 13.56 15.86
CA HIS A 9 14.13 12.99 15.62
C HIS A 9 15.26 13.91 16.10
N GLY A 10 16.24 13.36 16.81
CA GLY A 10 17.36 14.10 17.42
C GLY A 10 17.00 14.97 18.62
N SER A 11 15.75 14.90 19.13
CA SER A 11 15.28 15.63 20.30
C SER A 11 15.23 14.72 21.53
N GLN A 12 14.90 15.31 22.70
CA GLN A 12 14.69 14.54 23.94
C GLN A 12 13.44 13.60 23.86
N TRP A 13 12.57 13.77 22.86
CA TRP A 13 11.40 12.93 22.59
C TRP A 13 11.62 11.94 21.44
N GLU A 14 12.86 11.74 21.03
CA GLU A 14 13.19 10.79 19.97
C GLU A 14 12.61 9.41 20.25
N ILE A 15 12.06 8.79 19.21
CA ILE A 15 11.47 7.45 19.33
C ILE A 15 12.57 6.43 19.55
N PRO A 16 12.52 5.65 20.66
CA PRO A 16 13.52 4.63 20.93
C PRO A 16 13.59 3.56 19.83
N GLN A 17 14.79 3.01 19.63
CA GLN A 17 15.05 2.02 18.57
C GLN A 17 14.10 0.82 18.63
N ALA A 18 13.73 0.36 19.82
CA ALA A 18 12.79 -0.76 19.95
C ALA A 18 11.41 -0.50 19.33
N GLN A 19 10.90 0.75 19.41
CA GLN A 19 9.67 1.15 18.75
C GLN A 19 9.87 1.33 17.25
N MET A 20 11.03 1.78 16.80
CA MET A 20 11.37 1.83 15.38
C MET A 20 11.40 0.42 14.77
N GLU A 21 11.97 -0.57 15.47
CA GLU A 21 11.96 -1.98 15.01
C GLU A 21 10.53 -2.55 14.89
N MET A 22 9.64 -2.19 15.81
CA MET A 22 8.23 -2.56 15.70
C MET A 22 7.58 -1.94 14.45
N LEU A 23 7.88 -0.69 14.15
CA LEU A 23 7.37 -0.01 12.95
C LEU A 23 7.89 -0.66 11.66
N TYR A 24 9.17 -1.02 11.59
CA TYR A 24 9.72 -1.79 10.46
C TYR A 24 9.05 -3.16 10.32
N GLY A 25 8.74 -3.80 11.45
CA GLY A 25 7.95 -5.02 11.48
C GLY A 25 6.56 -4.85 10.86
N TRP A 26 5.87 -3.74 11.15
CA TRP A 26 4.58 -3.42 10.51
C TRP A 26 4.73 -3.20 9.01
N VAL A 27 5.78 -2.51 8.57
CA VAL A 27 6.04 -2.33 7.13
C VAL A 27 6.14 -3.69 6.44
N ARG A 28 6.99 -4.59 6.94
CA ARG A 28 7.23 -5.90 6.33
C ARG A 28 6.03 -6.85 6.38
N ASN A 29 5.26 -6.79 7.46
CA ASN A 29 4.22 -7.78 7.72
C ASN A 29 2.80 -7.33 7.35
N ALA A 30 2.56 -6.01 7.26
CA ALA A 30 1.23 -5.47 6.99
C ALA A 30 1.18 -4.62 5.71
N TYR A 31 2.11 -3.69 5.51
CA TYR A 31 2.03 -2.76 4.37
C TYR A 31 2.63 -3.34 3.08
N GLU A 32 3.86 -3.85 3.12
CA GLU A 32 4.53 -4.41 1.95
C GLU A 32 3.71 -5.50 1.25
N PRO A 33 3.10 -6.48 1.96
CA PRO A 33 2.30 -7.52 1.29
C PRO A 33 1.08 -7.01 0.54
N LEU A 34 0.62 -5.81 0.85
CA LEU A 34 -0.56 -5.18 0.27
C LEU A 34 -0.22 -4.15 -0.82
N LEU A 35 1.09 -3.95 -1.09
CA LEU A 35 1.55 -3.11 -2.18
C LEU A 35 1.80 -3.96 -3.44
N TYR A 36 1.29 -3.52 -4.58
CA TYR A 36 1.55 -4.15 -5.87
C TYR A 36 1.80 -3.09 -6.93
N ARG A 37 3.04 -2.99 -7.42
CA ARG A 37 3.45 -2.09 -8.51
C ARG A 37 2.91 -0.67 -8.35
N GLY A 38 3.14 -0.06 -7.19
CA GLY A 38 2.72 1.30 -6.88
C GLY A 38 1.31 1.43 -6.31
N ALA A 39 0.45 0.45 -6.47
CA ALA A 39 -0.91 0.45 -5.92
C ALA A 39 -0.96 -0.17 -4.51
N PHE A 40 -1.87 0.30 -3.67
CA PHE A 40 -2.24 -0.34 -2.40
C PHE A 40 -3.58 -1.04 -2.56
N MET A 41 -3.64 -2.32 -2.23
CA MET A 41 -4.80 -3.17 -2.52
C MET A 41 -6.09 -2.64 -1.92
N ASP A 42 -7.12 -2.52 -2.75
CA ASP A 42 -8.40 -1.91 -2.40
C ASP A 42 -9.14 -2.60 -1.26
N MET A 43 -8.97 -3.91 -1.10
CA MET A 43 -9.66 -4.71 -0.06
C MET A 43 -9.36 -4.27 1.38
N VAL A 44 -8.39 -3.39 1.59
CA VAL A 44 -8.00 -2.86 2.91
C VAL A 44 -8.12 -1.33 3.01
N ARG A 45 -8.72 -0.68 2.02
CA ARG A 45 -8.88 0.78 1.97
C ARG A 45 -10.18 1.28 2.61
N GLY A 46 -11.02 0.36 3.10
CA GLY A 46 -12.30 0.70 3.71
C GLY A 46 -13.20 1.48 2.75
N ARG A 47 -13.96 2.45 3.26
CA ARG A 47 -14.88 3.27 2.44
C ARG A 47 -14.18 4.19 1.45
N GLU A 48 -12.91 4.49 1.64
CA GLU A 48 -12.15 5.38 0.75
C GLU A 48 -12.17 4.89 -0.70
N MET A 49 -12.22 3.59 -0.93
CA MET A 49 -12.23 3.02 -2.27
C MET A 49 -13.40 3.54 -3.13
N SER A 50 -14.54 3.93 -2.52
CA SER A 50 -15.70 4.43 -3.24
C SER A 50 -15.65 5.93 -3.57
N ARG A 51 -14.62 6.65 -3.11
CA ARG A 51 -14.48 8.09 -3.38
C ARG A 51 -14.04 8.32 -4.81
N PRO A 52 -14.71 9.20 -5.57
CA PRO A 52 -14.24 9.59 -6.90
C PRO A 52 -12.81 10.16 -6.83
N GLY A 53 -11.94 9.67 -7.69
CA GLY A 53 -10.54 10.12 -7.76
C GLY A 53 -9.62 9.58 -6.65
N ALA A 54 -10.14 8.87 -5.65
CA ALA A 54 -9.32 8.21 -4.62
C ALA A 54 -8.88 6.82 -5.11
N GLY A 55 -7.98 6.78 -6.08
CA GLY A 55 -7.47 5.54 -6.65
C GLY A 55 -6.50 4.80 -5.71
N ASP A 56 -6.32 3.51 -5.98
CA ASP A 56 -5.39 2.62 -5.29
C ASP A 56 -3.93 3.14 -5.32
N ARG A 57 -3.54 3.81 -6.41
CA ARG A 57 -2.20 4.42 -6.56
C ARG A 57 -2.00 5.62 -5.66
N GLY A 58 -2.99 6.49 -5.53
CA GLY A 58 -2.87 7.63 -4.63
C GLY A 58 -2.55 7.18 -3.20
N THR A 59 -3.23 6.13 -2.72
CA THR A 59 -2.94 5.51 -1.42
C THR A 59 -1.58 4.83 -1.41
N GLY A 60 -1.23 4.06 -2.45
CA GLY A 60 0.06 3.38 -2.57
C GLY A 60 1.23 4.37 -2.58
N HIS A 61 1.14 5.44 -3.37
CA HIS A 61 2.14 6.49 -3.42
C HIS A 61 2.26 7.23 -2.07
N SER A 62 1.14 7.50 -1.40
CA SER A 62 1.16 8.10 -0.05
C SER A 62 1.90 7.21 0.96
N ILE A 63 1.69 5.89 0.91
CA ILE A 63 2.42 4.94 1.76
C ILE A 63 3.90 4.93 1.39
N MET A 64 4.25 4.78 0.12
CA MET A 64 5.65 4.75 -0.35
C MET A 64 6.39 6.05 -0.01
N GLN A 65 5.73 7.20 -0.10
CA GLN A 65 6.27 8.47 0.35
C GLN A 65 6.63 8.45 1.84
N GLN A 66 5.78 7.88 2.69
CA GLN A 66 6.07 7.74 4.12
C GLN A 66 7.21 6.75 4.36
N LEU A 67 7.29 5.66 3.59
CA LEU A 67 8.41 4.71 3.66
C LEU A 67 9.73 5.36 3.22
N PHE A 68 9.70 6.16 2.16
CA PHE A 68 10.87 6.91 1.72
C PHE A 68 11.33 7.92 2.80
N ARG A 69 10.40 8.66 3.39
CA ARG A 69 10.69 9.58 4.51
C ARG A 69 11.27 8.83 5.70
N LEU A 70 10.66 7.71 6.09
CA LEU A 70 11.14 6.86 7.17
C LEU A 70 12.57 6.38 6.92
N SER A 71 12.91 6.06 5.66
CA SER A 71 14.26 5.63 5.30
C SER A 71 15.34 6.67 5.61
N GLN A 72 14.99 7.96 5.62
CA GLN A 72 15.97 9.02 5.95
C GLN A 72 16.32 9.05 7.44
N LEU A 73 15.49 8.45 8.28
CA LEU A 73 15.61 8.41 9.75
C LEU A 73 16.05 7.03 10.26
N SER A 74 16.28 6.09 9.35
CA SER A 74 16.51 4.68 9.66
C SER A 74 18.00 4.34 9.71
N THR A 75 18.32 3.23 10.39
CA THR A 75 19.65 2.62 10.34
C THR A 75 20.05 2.29 8.90
N PRO A 76 21.35 2.15 8.57
CA PRO A 76 21.77 1.85 7.21
C PRO A 76 21.10 0.61 6.59
N THR A 77 20.88 -0.43 7.39
CA THR A 77 20.21 -1.67 6.95
C THR A 77 18.75 -1.41 6.59
N GLU A 78 18.00 -0.74 7.46
CA GLU A 78 16.59 -0.43 7.23
C GLU A 78 16.41 0.58 6.10
N LYS A 79 17.29 1.58 6.04
CA LYS A 79 17.33 2.53 4.92
C LYS A 79 17.48 1.81 3.58
N ALA A 80 18.44 0.91 3.46
CA ALA A 80 18.67 0.14 2.23
C ALA A 80 17.43 -0.67 1.84
N TYR A 81 16.78 -1.34 2.79
CA TYR A 81 15.56 -2.09 2.53
C TYR A 81 14.40 -1.20 2.09
N LEU A 82 14.11 -0.12 2.83
CA LEU A 82 12.98 0.77 2.54
C LEU A 82 13.17 1.48 1.19
N GLN A 83 14.38 1.93 0.88
CA GLN A 83 14.69 2.54 -0.41
C GLN A 83 14.58 1.55 -1.57
N SER A 84 15.04 0.31 -1.38
CA SER A 84 14.90 -0.76 -2.38
C SER A 84 13.43 -1.09 -2.64
N LEU A 85 12.60 -1.14 -1.59
CA LEU A 85 11.15 -1.36 -1.68
C LEU A 85 10.48 -0.24 -2.48
N VAL A 86 10.70 1.02 -2.09
CA VAL A 86 10.13 2.19 -2.77
C VAL A 86 10.57 2.24 -4.22
N LYS A 87 11.86 2.05 -4.51
CA LYS A 87 12.41 2.06 -5.87
C LYS A 87 11.83 0.94 -6.72
N GLY A 88 11.62 -0.25 -6.14
CA GLY A 88 11.02 -1.38 -6.83
C GLY A 88 9.58 -1.09 -7.28
N HIS A 89 8.76 -0.55 -6.40
CA HIS A 89 7.39 -0.18 -6.74
C HIS A 89 7.31 1.01 -7.69
N ALA A 90 8.13 2.04 -7.50
CA ALA A 90 8.16 3.22 -8.37
C ALA A 90 8.54 2.88 -9.82
N LEU A 91 9.51 1.98 -10.03
CA LEU A 91 9.90 1.53 -11.36
C LEU A 91 8.89 0.56 -11.99
N ALA A 92 8.10 -0.15 -11.19
CA ALA A 92 7.10 -1.08 -11.66
C ALA A 92 5.74 -0.42 -11.96
N ASP A 93 5.51 0.81 -11.49
CA ASP A 93 4.30 1.57 -11.80
C ASP A 93 4.41 2.19 -13.21
N SER A 94 3.61 1.68 -14.13
CA SER A 94 3.54 2.18 -15.51
C SER A 94 2.44 3.22 -15.72
N GLN A 95 1.67 3.57 -14.68
CA GLN A 95 0.50 4.44 -14.81
C GLN A 95 0.77 5.86 -14.30
N ARG A 96 1.60 6.01 -13.29
CA ARG A 96 1.87 7.29 -12.67
C ARG A 96 3.30 7.35 -12.13
N ASP A 97 3.98 8.44 -12.41
CA ASP A 97 5.30 8.66 -11.79
C ASP A 97 5.12 9.07 -10.33
N MET A 98 5.76 8.33 -9.43
CA MET A 98 5.71 8.63 -8.00
C MET A 98 6.25 10.04 -7.67
N ILE A 99 7.09 10.61 -8.52
CA ILE A 99 7.64 11.95 -8.32
C ILE A 99 6.55 13.03 -8.22
N ASP A 100 5.41 12.81 -8.89
CA ASP A 100 4.27 13.74 -8.87
C ASP A 100 3.61 13.83 -7.49
N ASP A 101 3.81 12.82 -6.66
CA ASP A 101 3.25 12.73 -5.31
C ASP A 101 4.30 13.01 -4.21
N ILE A 102 5.58 13.17 -4.58
CA ILE A 102 6.65 13.46 -3.61
C ILE A 102 6.57 14.93 -3.17
N PRO A 103 6.57 15.24 -1.87
CA PRO A 103 6.64 16.60 -1.39
C PRO A 103 7.86 17.33 -1.93
N PHE A 104 7.68 18.60 -2.27
CA PHE A 104 8.72 19.41 -2.89
C PHE A 104 10.09 19.33 -2.19
N TYR A 105 10.11 19.35 -0.86
CA TYR A 105 11.36 19.31 -0.08
C TYR A 105 12.07 17.94 -0.11
N LEU A 106 11.38 16.85 -0.52
CA LEU A 106 11.96 15.51 -0.66
C LEU A 106 12.35 15.15 -2.10
N ILE A 107 11.96 15.95 -3.10
CA ILE A 107 12.22 15.64 -4.52
C ILE A 107 13.70 15.43 -4.80
N GLY A 108 14.57 16.27 -4.23
CA GLY A 108 16.02 16.16 -4.42
C GLY A 108 16.58 14.83 -3.94
N GLU A 109 16.22 14.42 -2.74
CA GLU A 109 16.66 13.14 -2.15
C GLU A 109 16.05 11.94 -2.87
N TYR A 110 14.78 12.04 -3.27
CA TYR A 110 14.12 11.00 -4.05
C TYR A 110 14.83 10.79 -5.41
N ARG A 111 15.14 11.86 -6.13
CA ARG A 111 15.90 11.78 -7.40
C ARG A 111 17.28 11.16 -7.21
N LYS A 112 18.00 11.52 -6.15
CA LYS A 112 19.28 10.89 -5.80
C LYS A 112 19.13 9.39 -5.60
N MET A 113 18.16 8.96 -4.79
CA MET A 113 17.87 7.54 -4.56
C MET A 113 17.54 6.82 -5.88
N MET A 114 16.71 7.41 -6.73
CA MET A 114 16.33 6.79 -8.01
C MET A 114 17.52 6.66 -8.96
N ALA A 115 18.44 7.61 -8.96
CA ALA A 115 19.66 7.60 -9.77
C ALA A 115 20.77 6.71 -9.18
N ASP A 116 20.73 6.40 -7.89
CA ASP A 116 21.76 5.59 -7.22
C ASP A 116 21.67 4.13 -7.65
N THR A 117 22.68 3.66 -8.36
CA THR A 117 22.78 2.27 -8.85
C THR A 117 23.07 1.26 -7.75
N THR A 118 23.51 1.70 -6.58
CA THR A 118 23.74 0.84 -5.41
C THR A 118 22.44 0.49 -4.71
N VAL A 119 21.42 1.33 -4.80
CA VAL A 119 20.05 1.04 -4.36
C VAL A 119 19.37 0.17 -5.41
N ARG A 120 19.39 -1.15 -5.20
CA ARG A 120 18.76 -2.11 -6.12
C ARG A 120 17.26 -2.15 -5.89
N PRO A 121 16.42 -2.07 -6.95
CA PRO A 121 14.98 -2.23 -6.81
C PRO A 121 14.63 -3.58 -6.19
N LEU A 122 13.78 -3.61 -5.19
CA LEU A 122 13.26 -4.87 -4.64
C LEU A 122 12.26 -5.47 -5.66
N PRO A 123 12.48 -6.70 -6.15
CA PRO A 123 11.55 -7.34 -7.07
C PRO A 123 10.28 -7.75 -6.32
N THR A 124 9.16 -7.82 -7.04
CA THR A 124 7.92 -8.40 -6.50
C THR A 124 8.17 -9.87 -6.11
N PRO A 125 8.04 -10.24 -4.83
CA PRO A 125 8.33 -11.60 -4.39
C PRO A 125 7.20 -12.57 -4.77
N THR A 126 7.52 -13.86 -4.92
CA THR A 126 6.51 -14.91 -4.81
C THR A 126 6.23 -15.15 -3.34
N ARG A 127 5.01 -14.84 -2.90
CA ARG A 127 4.64 -14.89 -1.50
C ARG A 127 3.15 -15.18 -1.33
N HIS A 128 2.83 -15.92 -0.27
CA HIS A 128 1.46 -16.03 0.24
C HIS A 128 1.41 -15.42 1.65
N LYS A 129 0.42 -14.56 1.89
CA LYS A 129 0.23 -13.91 3.19
C LYS A 129 -1.23 -14.02 3.61
N LEU A 130 -1.45 -14.62 4.78
CA LEU A 130 -2.74 -14.66 5.43
C LEU A 130 -2.78 -13.58 6.54
N PHE A 131 -3.81 -12.75 6.49
CA PHE A 131 -4.13 -11.77 7.51
C PHE A 131 -5.35 -12.25 8.31
N ALA A 132 -5.10 -13.19 9.22
CA ALA A 132 -6.17 -13.89 9.94
C ALA A 132 -7.07 -12.96 10.76
N ALA A 133 -6.53 -11.84 11.30
CA ALA A 133 -7.32 -10.86 12.04
C ALA A 133 -8.24 -9.99 11.16
N MET A 134 -8.00 -9.95 9.86
CA MET A 134 -8.79 -9.18 8.89
C MET A 134 -9.60 -10.06 7.94
N ASP A 135 -9.48 -11.38 8.04
CA ASP A 135 -10.06 -12.36 7.09
C ASP A 135 -9.68 -12.04 5.63
N ARG A 136 -8.39 -11.73 5.41
CA ARG A 136 -7.82 -11.41 4.10
C ARG A 136 -6.67 -12.35 3.78
N ALA A 137 -6.53 -12.68 2.50
CA ALA A 137 -5.38 -13.42 1.99
C ALA A 137 -4.82 -12.73 0.74
N VAL A 138 -3.50 -12.78 0.58
CA VAL A 138 -2.81 -12.26 -0.60
C VAL A 138 -1.86 -13.33 -1.11
N HIS A 139 -1.86 -13.54 -2.41
CA HIS A 139 -0.82 -14.29 -3.11
C HIS A 139 -0.21 -13.40 -4.18
N THR A 140 1.10 -13.22 -4.14
CA THR A 140 1.84 -12.42 -5.12
C THR A 140 2.85 -13.28 -5.87
N THR A 141 3.05 -12.94 -7.13
CA THR A 141 4.13 -13.44 -7.99
C THR A 141 4.71 -12.25 -8.76
N PRO A 142 5.84 -12.40 -9.46
CA PRO A 142 6.33 -11.34 -10.35
C PRO A 142 5.35 -10.94 -11.46
N GLN A 143 4.40 -11.82 -11.83
CA GLN A 143 3.46 -11.61 -12.94
C GLN A 143 2.09 -11.07 -12.50
N PHE A 144 1.62 -11.46 -11.31
CA PHE A 144 0.31 -11.09 -10.81
C PHE A 144 0.25 -11.12 -9.29
N ALA A 145 -0.77 -10.49 -8.74
CA ALA A 145 -1.18 -10.68 -7.36
C ALA A 145 -2.69 -10.97 -7.29
N VAL A 146 -3.07 -11.82 -6.34
CA VAL A 146 -4.47 -12.12 -6.04
C VAL A 146 -4.73 -11.76 -4.58
N GLY A 147 -5.74 -10.93 -4.35
CA GLY A 147 -6.31 -10.65 -3.04
C GLY A 147 -7.63 -11.39 -2.87
N LEU A 148 -7.85 -11.96 -1.71
CA LEU A 148 -9.14 -12.55 -1.31
C LEU A 148 -9.63 -11.84 -0.06
N ALA A 149 -10.85 -11.33 -0.12
CA ALA A 149 -11.49 -10.62 0.98
C ALA A 149 -12.69 -11.39 1.47
N MET A 150 -12.64 -11.86 2.71
CA MET A 150 -13.69 -12.62 3.37
C MET A 150 -14.24 -11.84 4.56
N SER A 151 -15.32 -12.31 5.16
CA SER A 151 -15.86 -11.80 6.42
C SER A 151 -16.09 -12.92 7.41
N SER A 152 -16.27 -12.56 8.67
CA SER A 152 -16.65 -13.46 9.76
C SER A 152 -17.36 -12.68 10.85
N ALA A 153 -17.85 -13.38 11.87
CA ALA A 153 -18.43 -12.72 13.04
C ALA A 153 -17.44 -11.84 13.85
N ARG A 154 -16.15 -11.85 13.51
CA ARG A 154 -15.12 -11.06 14.20
C ARG A 154 -14.92 -9.66 13.62
N ILE A 155 -15.33 -9.43 12.37
CA ILE A 155 -15.11 -8.16 11.65
C ILE A 155 -16.40 -7.78 10.93
N GLU A 156 -16.54 -6.48 10.66
CA GLU A 156 -17.60 -5.98 9.79
C GLU A 156 -17.35 -6.43 8.34
N ASN A 157 -18.42 -6.71 7.61
CA ASN A 157 -18.35 -7.10 6.21
C ASN A 157 -17.69 -6.01 5.35
N TYR A 158 -18.09 -4.74 5.59
CA TYR A 158 -17.52 -3.59 4.91
C TYR A 158 -17.68 -2.32 5.75
N GLU A 159 -16.88 -1.32 5.45
CA GLU A 159 -17.01 -0.01 6.08
C GLU A 159 -17.96 0.88 5.26
N THR A 160 -18.98 1.43 5.93
CA THR A 160 -19.85 2.47 5.39
C THR A 160 -20.16 3.49 6.49
N ILE A 161 -19.80 4.74 6.26
CA ILE A 161 -20.04 5.87 7.18
C ILE A 161 -20.00 7.19 6.39
N ASN A 162 -20.64 8.23 6.90
CA ASN A 162 -20.69 9.54 6.26
C ASN A 162 -21.31 9.55 4.85
N GLY A 163 -22.18 8.59 4.54
CA GLY A 163 -22.77 8.45 3.21
C GLY A 163 -21.84 7.84 2.15
N GLU A 164 -20.67 7.36 2.53
CA GLU A 164 -19.70 6.72 1.63
C GLU A 164 -19.87 5.20 1.60
N ASN A 165 -19.54 4.59 0.47
CA ASN A 165 -19.51 3.14 0.24
C ASN A 165 -20.82 2.42 0.58
N LEU A 166 -21.96 3.04 0.24
CA LEU A 166 -23.29 2.53 0.57
C LEU A 166 -23.64 1.19 -0.09
N LYS A 167 -22.86 0.76 -1.08
CA LYS A 167 -23.03 -0.51 -1.83
C LYS A 167 -21.81 -1.41 -1.71
N GLY A 168 -21.05 -1.31 -0.62
CA GLY A 168 -19.77 -2.01 -0.43
C GLY A 168 -19.87 -3.44 0.10
N TRP A 169 -21.08 -4.02 0.24
CA TRP A 169 -21.27 -5.37 0.83
C TRP A 169 -20.44 -6.46 0.16
N TYR A 170 -20.15 -6.37 -1.13
CA TYR A 170 -19.34 -7.33 -1.88
C TYR A 170 -17.90 -7.46 -1.35
N ILE A 171 -17.37 -6.44 -0.67
CA ILE A 171 -15.97 -6.41 -0.24
C ILE A 171 -15.62 -7.59 0.66
N GLY A 172 -16.53 -7.99 1.55
CA GLY A 172 -16.32 -9.08 2.50
C GLY A 172 -16.95 -10.43 2.09
N ASP A 173 -17.54 -10.53 0.91
CA ASP A 173 -18.31 -11.71 0.48
C ASP A 173 -17.49 -12.72 -0.33
N GLY A 174 -16.20 -12.85 -0.06
CA GLY A 174 -15.31 -13.69 -0.84
C GLY A 174 -14.78 -13.00 -2.10
N MET A 175 -14.88 -11.68 -2.17
CA MET A 175 -14.39 -10.89 -3.31
C MET A 175 -12.95 -11.22 -3.64
N THR A 176 -12.71 -11.54 -4.92
CA THR A 176 -11.39 -11.83 -5.47
C THR A 176 -10.89 -10.64 -6.28
N TYR A 177 -9.73 -10.13 -5.89
CA TYR A 177 -9.03 -9.02 -6.55
C TYR A 177 -7.86 -9.58 -7.34
N LEU A 178 -7.86 -9.40 -8.65
CA LEU A 178 -6.72 -9.77 -9.51
C LEU A 178 -5.98 -8.51 -9.93
N TYR A 179 -4.69 -8.49 -9.67
CA TYR A 179 -3.76 -7.44 -10.09
C TYR A 179 -2.74 -8.07 -11.05
N ASP A 180 -2.69 -7.61 -12.27
CA ASP A 180 -1.79 -8.11 -13.30
C ASP A 180 -1.00 -6.96 -13.98
N ASN A 181 -0.74 -7.07 -15.28
CA ASN A 181 -0.05 -6.05 -16.02
C ASN A 181 -0.95 -4.87 -16.44
N ASP A 182 -2.28 -5.02 -16.40
CA ASP A 182 -3.21 -3.90 -16.58
C ASP A 182 -3.44 -3.18 -15.27
N LEU A 183 -2.52 -2.30 -14.93
CA LEU A 183 -2.57 -1.54 -13.69
C LEU A 183 -3.71 -0.49 -13.65
N ARG A 184 -4.56 -0.39 -14.68
CA ARG A 184 -5.71 0.53 -14.71
C ARG A 184 -6.99 -0.08 -14.17
N GLN A 185 -7.04 -1.39 -13.95
CA GLN A 185 -8.31 -2.11 -13.75
C GLN A 185 -9.12 -1.65 -12.53
N TYR A 186 -8.50 -1.14 -11.47
CA TYR A 186 -9.19 -0.62 -10.27
C TYR A 186 -8.97 0.88 -10.08
N SER A 187 -8.52 1.58 -11.12
CA SER A 187 -8.19 3.00 -11.03
C SER A 187 -9.43 3.90 -11.16
N GLU A 188 -9.25 5.15 -10.80
CA GLU A 188 -10.23 6.25 -10.93
C GLU A 188 -11.57 5.96 -10.23
N SER A 189 -12.66 5.92 -11.00
CA SER A 189 -14.01 5.77 -10.48
C SER A 189 -14.55 4.34 -10.61
N PHE A 190 -13.68 3.33 -10.73
CA PHE A 190 -14.13 1.93 -10.91
C PHE A 190 -15.14 1.52 -9.83
N TRP A 191 -14.78 1.67 -8.55
CA TRP A 191 -15.64 1.25 -7.44
C TRP A 191 -16.92 2.07 -7.29
N ALA A 192 -16.92 3.32 -7.72
CA ALA A 192 -18.11 4.18 -7.70
C ALA A 192 -19.12 3.80 -8.79
N THR A 193 -18.68 3.12 -9.86
CA THR A 193 -19.48 2.85 -11.05
C THR A 193 -19.74 1.37 -11.31
N VAL A 194 -19.03 0.48 -10.62
CA VAL A 194 -19.17 -0.97 -10.80
C VAL A 194 -20.54 -1.46 -10.37
N ASN A 195 -21.01 -2.54 -11.00
CA ASN A 195 -22.23 -3.19 -10.55
C ASN A 195 -21.95 -4.06 -9.33
N PRO A 196 -22.41 -3.68 -8.12
CA PRO A 196 -22.09 -4.38 -6.88
C PRO A 196 -22.71 -5.79 -6.77
N TYR A 197 -23.63 -6.15 -7.67
CA TYR A 197 -24.25 -7.48 -7.75
C TYR A 197 -23.52 -8.45 -8.69
N ARG A 198 -22.38 -8.04 -9.27
CA ARG A 198 -21.65 -8.84 -10.27
C ARG A 198 -20.15 -8.76 -10.06
N MET A 199 -19.74 -8.86 -8.80
CA MET A 199 -18.32 -8.81 -8.43
C MET A 199 -17.70 -10.22 -8.42
N ALA A 200 -16.43 -10.31 -8.79
CA ALA A 200 -15.69 -11.57 -8.88
C ALA A 200 -15.56 -12.24 -7.49
N GLY A 201 -16.01 -13.49 -7.39
CA GLY A 201 -15.94 -14.28 -6.17
C GLY A 201 -17.10 -14.07 -5.20
N THR A 202 -17.99 -13.12 -5.45
CA THR A 202 -19.20 -12.92 -4.62
C THR A 202 -20.34 -13.83 -5.08
N THR A 203 -21.20 -14.20 -4.14
CA THR A 203 -22.39 -15.04 -4.39
C THR A 203 -23.68 -14.25 -4.27
#